data_031c6df9aac39bb5a701835c3bba322d
#
_entry.id   031c6df9aac39bb5a701835c3bba322d
#
_cell.length_a   1.000
_cell.length_b   1.000
_cell.length_c   1.000
_cell.angle_alpha   90.00
_cell.angle_beta   90.00
_cell.angle_gamma   90.00
#
_symmetry.space_group_name_H-M   'P 1'
#
loop_
_entity.id
_entity.type
_entity.pdbx_description
1 polymer ?
#
loop_
_entity_poly.entity_id
_entity_poly.type
_entity_poly.pdbx_seq_one_letter_code
_entity_poly.pdbx_strand_id
1 'polypeptide(L)' 'MLAAAEAAELAAVAELFAAEAELEAAVAELFAADAEELAAVAELFAAEAEELAAVAELFAAEAELEA' A
#
# COMPACT_ATOMS: atom_id res chain seq x y z
N MET A 1 -30.16 35.05 -17.38
CA MET A 1 -29.97 34.92 -15.90
C MET A 1 -30.62 33.66 -15.41
N LEU A 2 -29.89 32.88 -14.60
CA LEU A 2 -30.45 31.66 -14.01
C LEU A 2 -31.39 31.99 -12.87
N ALA A 3 -32.45 31.21 -12.74
CA ALA A 3 -33.34 31.32 -11.60
C ALA A 3 -32.60 30.85 -10.35
N ALA A 4 -33.05 31.33 -9.19
CA ALA A 4 -32.41 30.96 -7.93
C ALA A 4 -32.44 29.44 -7.72
N ALA A 5 -33.54 28.78 -8.10
CA ALA A 5 -33.64 27.33 -7.95
C ALA A 5 -32.61 26.62 -8.81
N GLU A 6 -32.41 27.09 -10.03
CA GLU A 6 -31.42 26.48 -10.92
C GLU A 6 -30.00 26.67 -10.38
N ALA A 7 -29.72 27.85 -9.84
CA ALA A 7 -28.41 28.10 -9.27
C ALA A 7 -28.15 27.21 -8.07
N ALA A 8 -29.19 26.99 -7.25
CA ALA A 8 -29.07 26.09 -6.10
C ALA A 8 -28.81 24.65 -6.55
N GLU A 9 -29.47 24.22 -7.62
CA GLU A 9 -29.25 22.87 -8.13
C GLU A 9 -27.83 22.68 -8.65
N LEU A 10 -27.31 23.69 -9.36
CA LEU A 10 -25.94 23.62 -9.86
C LEU A 10 -24.94 23.55 -8.72
N ALA A 11 -25.17 24.33 -7.66
CA ALA A 11 -24.30 24.30 -6.50
C ALA A 11 -24.35 22.93 -5.81
N ALA A 12 -25.51 22.32 -5.74
CA ALA A 12 -25.65 20.98 -5.13
C ALA A 12 -24.90 19.94 -5.94
N VAL A 13 -25.00 20.02 -7.27
CA VAL A 13 -24.27 19.09 -8.13
C VAL A 13 -22.77 19.26 -7.98
N ALA A 14 -22.31 20.52 -7.89
CA ALA A 14 -20.88 20.76 -7.69
C ALA A 14 -20.39 20.17 -6.38
N GLU A 15 -21.22 20.24 -5.32
CA GLU A 15 -20.86 19.65 -4.04
C GLU A 15 -20.76 18.15 -4.12
N LEU A 16 -21.66 17.51 -4.88
CA LEU A 16 -21.57 16.06 -5.07
C LEU A 16 -20.31 15.66 -5.79
N PHE A 17 -19.95 16.38 -6.84
CA PHE A 17 -18.70 16.09 -7.55
C PHE A 17 -17.50 16.25 -6.66
N ALA A 18 -17.49 17.28 -5.82
CA ALA A 18 -16.38 17.50 -4.88
C ALA A 18 -16.30 16.36 -3.88
N ALA A 19 -17.44 15.90 -3.38
CA ALA A 19 -17.46 14.77 -2.44
C ALA A 19 -16.93 13.50 -3.10
N GLU A 20 -17.32 13.26 -4.35
CA GLU A 20 -16.82 12.08 -5.06
C GLU A 20 -15.32 12.13 -5.25
N ALA A 21 -14.79 13.31 -5.58
CA ALA A 21 -13.36 13.46 -5.74
C ALA A 21 -12.62 13.18 -4.45
N GLU A 22 -13.19 13.61 -3.32
CA GLU A 22 -12.58 13.33 -2.03
C GLU A 22 -12.59 11.83 -1.71
N LEU A 23 -13.69 11.15 -2.05
CA LEU A 23 -13.75 9.71 -1.85
C LEU A 23 -12.72 8.97 -2.69
N GLU A 24 -12.57 9.38 -3.95
CA GLU A 24 -11.58 8.75 -4.81
C GLU A 24 -10.17 8.96 -4.29
N ALA A 25 -9.88 10.15 -3.78
CA ALA A 25 -8.57 10.41 -3.22
C ALA A 25 -8.32 9.56 -1.98
N ALA A 26 -9.36 9.39 -1.14
CA ALA A 26 -9.22 8.55 0.05
C ALA A 26 -8.97 7.11 -0.32
N VAL A 27 -9.66 6.60 -1.35
CA VAL A 27 -9.44 5.24 -1.81
C VAL A 27 -8.03 5.07 -2.34
N ALA A 28 -7.53 6.05 -3.08
CA ALA A 28 -6.16 5.99 -3.59
C ALA A 28 -5.15 5.94 -2.47
N GLU A 29 -5.40 6.67 -1.39
CA GLU A 29 -4.51 6.65 -0.24
C GLU A 29 -4.52 5.28 0.45
N LEU A 30 -5.69 4.65 0.53
CA LEU A 30 -5.77 3.31 1.10
C LEU A 30 -4.99 2.30 0.27
N PHE A 31 -5.12 2.37 -1.05
CA PHE A 31 -4.37 1.47 -1.92
C PHE A 31 -2.87 1.68 -1.78
N ALA A 32 -2.44 2.94 -1.66
CA ALA A 32 -1.03 3.23 -1.47
C ALA A 32 -0.52 2.66 -0.14
N ALA A 33 -1.32 2.76 0.91
CA ALA A 33 -0.94 2.21 2.21
C ALA A 33 -0.83 0.69 2.14
N ASP A 34 -1.79 0.04 1.44
CA ASP A 34 -1.72 -1.41 1.28
C ASP A 34 -0.46 -1.82 0.53
N ALA A 35 -0.09 -1.06 -0.50
CA ALA A 35 1.11 -1.38 -1.27
C ALA A 35 2.37 -1.27 -0.40
N GLU A 36 2.40 -0.27 0.48
CA GLU A 36 3.53 -0.12 1.38
C GLU A 36 3.62 -1.27 2.36
N GLU A 37 2.47 -1.73 2.87
CA GLU A 37 2.48 -2.87 3.78
C GLU A 37 2.97 -4.13 3.08
N LEU A 38 2.53 -4.36 1.86
CA LEU A 38 2.99 -5.52 1.11
C LEU A 38 4.49 -5.47 0.85
N ALA A 39 5.00 -4.28 0.54
CA ALA A 39 6.44 -4.12 0.33
C ALA A 39 7.21 -4.41 1.61
N ALA A 40 6.69 -3.97 2.75
CA ALA A 40 7.34 -4.23 4.03
C ALA A 40 7.37 -5.72 4.35
N VAL A 41 6.26 -6.42 4.07
CA VAL A 41 6.21 -7.87 4.29
C VAL A 41 7.20 -8.58 3.37
N ALA A 42 7.32 -8.14 2.13
CA ALA A 42 8.28 -8.74 1.20
C ALA A 42 9.70 -8.56 1.69
N GLU A 43 10.01 -7.40 2.26
CA GLU A 43 11.34 -7.18 2.82
C GLU A 43 11.64 -8.09 4.00
N LEU A 44 10.63 -8.32 4.85
CA LEU A 44 10.81 -9.25 5.97
C LEU A 44 11.07 -10.66 5.48
N PHE A 45 10.33 -11.11 4.48
CA PHE A 45 10.56 -12.45 3.91
C PHE A 45 11.95 -12.56 3.31
N ALA A 46 12.42 -11.51 2.63
CA ALA A 46 13.75 -11.53 2.07
C ALA A 46 14.82 -11.61 3.16
N ALA A 47 14.62 -10.88 4.25
CA ALA A 47 15.56 -10.93 5.37
C ALA A 47 15.60 -12.32 6.00
N GLU A 48 14.44 -12.94 6.16
CA GLU A 48 14.39 -14.31 6.70
C GLU A 48 15.09 -15.29 5.79
N ALA A 49 14.93 -15.13 4.49
CA ALA A 49 15.61 -16.03 3.55
C ALA A 49 17.13 -15.89 3.65
N GLU A 50 17.62 -14.66 3.84
CA GLU A 50 19.04 -14.46 4.02
C GLU A 50 19.54 -15.09 5.30
N GLU A 51 18.77 -15.01 6.38
CA GLU A 51 19.15 -15.66 7.63
C GLU A 51 19.22 -17.17 7.49
N LEU A 52 18.24 -17.75 6.80
CA LEU A 52 18.25 -19.19 6.58
C LEU A 52 19.45 -19.63 5.75
N ALA A 53 19.80 -18.84 4.74
CA ALA A 53 20.97 -19.14 3.93
C ALA A 53 22.25 -19.08 4.77
N ALA A 54 22.34 -18.12 5.67
CA ALA A 54 23.52 -18.00 6.53
C ALA A 54 23.63 -19.19 7.46
N VAL A 55 22.51 -19.65 8.03
CA VAL A 55 22.49 -20.80 8.89
C VAL A 55 22.92 -22.06 8.12
N ALA A 56 22.44 -22.20 6.88
CA ALA A 56 22.82 -23.33 6.07
C ALA A 56 24.33 -23.34 5.79
N GLU A 57 24.90 -22.17 5.58
CA GLU A 57 26.35 -22.09 5.36
C GLU A 57 27.12 -22.49 6.62
N LEU A 58 26.61 -22.13 7.80
CA LEU A 58 27.27 -22.53 9.03
C LEU A 58 27.25 -24.05 9.20
N PHE A 59 26.09 -24.66 8.93
CA PHE A 59 25.99 -26.12 9.03
C PHE A 59 26.92 -26.81 8.05
N ALA A 60 27.04 -26.27 6.83
CA ALA A 60 27.95 -26.84 5.84
C ALA A 60 29.40 -26.71 6.29
N ALA A 61 29.76 -25.59 6.89
CA ALA A 61 31.12 -25.40 7.38
C ALA A 61 31.42 -26.36 8.53
N GLU A 62 30.46 -26.59 9.42
CA GLU A 62 30.65 -27.54 10.52
C GLU A 62 30.83 -28.96 9.99
N ALA A 63 30.07 -29.31 8.96
CA ALA A 63 30.19 -30.65 8.39
C ALA A 63 31.60 -30.85 7.79
N GLU A 64 32.16 -29.82 7.19
CA GLU A 64 33.53 -29.93 6.64
C GLU A 64 34.56 -30.13 7.72
N LEU A 65 34.34 -29.46 8.87
CA LEU A 65 35.30 -29.62 9.99
C LEU A 65 35.27 -31.03 10.53
N GLU A 66 34.06 -31.62 10.62
CA GLU A 66 33.95 -32.97 11.17
C GLU A 66 34.44 -34.04 10.22
N ALA A 67 34.37 -33.77 8.95
CA ALA A 67 34.87 -34.72 7.96
C ALA A 67 36.40 -34.81 8.01
#